data_90e9bae262f8a20d612e5c5aff586ff0
#
_entry.id   90e9bae262f8a20d612e5c5aff586ff0
#
_cell.length_a   1.000
_cell.length_b   1.000
_cell.length_c   1.000
_cell.angle_alpha   90.00
_cell.angle_beta   90.00
_cell.angle_gamma   90.00
#
_symmetry.space_group_name_H-M   'P 1'
#
loop_
_entity.id
_entity.type
_entity.pdbx_description
1 polymer ?
#
loop_
_entity_poly.entity_id
_entity_poly.type
_entity_poly.pdbx_seq_one_letter_code
_entity_poly.pdbx_strand_id
1 'polypeptide(L)'
;IEAPGQRGLVQDTSTRKLVRAVVNPCQLGQMGETHLLIEPHWQSRFSQSHARDGGGAITVAKLRQWIDTPAPMGLPIELQNLIILAFAASTNRRFTMRGGPYEPTIDSLPDELELKEQALPNTADWETALLRASSLFGLTLGQTLNAANVGKLVDEVRQKAADKREAVARLVSQVRDRSARYAPGITGARQQSAESAQALLASLAQAAEGDVVTTLANASLQTSEAAVSRSLGQAQVCADALGSGNWQLFDVVRDLVDHRRDAALLIMSRLTEALTSDEHVVALKPRLEELARDAMRLLAAAAPAPVTPPPVAPTPPGAGPAPPPVVMPPA
;
A
#
# COMPACT_ATOMS: atom_id res chain seq x y z
N ILE A 1 8.91 27.55 -4.37
CA ILE A 1 9.15 28.53 -3.28
C ILE A 1 9.27 27.69 -2.02
N GLU A 2 10.49 27.54 -1.56
CA GLU A 2 10.79 26.87 -0.30
C GLU A 2 10.53 27.86 0.85
N ALA A 3 10.47 27.39 2.09
CA ALA A 3 10.01 28.09 3.29
C ALA A 3 10.40 29.57 3.42
N PRO A 4 9.68 30.39 4.25
CA PRO A 4 9.95 31.81 4.43
C PRO A 4 11.40 32.06 4.85
N GLY A 5 12.12 32.91 4.10
CA GLY A 5 13.54 33.19 4.28
C GLY A 5 14.49 32.37 3.42
N GLN A 6 14.02 31.38 2.69
CA GLN A 6 14.84 30.67 1.71
C GLN A 6 14.99 31.45 0.40
N ARG A 7 16.18 31.35 -0.18
CA ARG A 7 16.55 32.01 -1.44
C ARG A 7 16.28 31.04 -2.59
N GLY A 8 15.27 31.33 -3.40
CA GLY A 8 15.03 30.61 -4.63
C GLY A 8 16.06 30.93 -5.70
N LEU A 9 16.84 29.95 -6.14
CA LEU A 9 17.81 30.12 -7.25
C LEU A 9 17.07 30.23 -8.59
N VAL A 10 17.30 31.29 -9.35
CA VAL A 10 16.76 31.50 -10.70
C VAL A 10 17.92 31.55 -11.68
N GLN A 11 18.19 30.46 -12.35
CA GLN A 11 19.36 30.32 -13.23
C GLN A 11 19.23 31.08 -14.57
N ASP A 12 18.03 31.04 -15.15
CA ASP A 12 17.84 31.64 -16.48
C ASP A 12 17.69 33.17 -16.42
N THR A 13 18.43 33.86 -17.29
CA THR A 13 18.49 35.34 -17.33
C THR A 13 17.19 35.98 -17.80
N SER A 14 16.46 35.35 -18.71
CA SER A 14 15.15 35.84 -19.19
C SER A 14 14.10 35.73 -18.09
N THR A 15 14.07 34.61 -17.39
CA THR A 15 13.21 34.37 -16.23
C THR A 15 13.53 35.39 -15.12
N ARG A 16 14.80 35.68 -14.84
CA ARG A 16 15.18 36.71 -13.81
C ARG A 16 14.65 38.08 -14.15
N LYS A 17 14.73 38.50 -15.41
CA LYS A 17 14.18 39.81 -15.84
C LYS A 17 12.68 39.86 -15.66
N LEU A 18 11.95 38.79 -16.02
CA LEU A 18 10.50 38.69 -15.86
C LEU A 18 10.13 38.71 -14.37
N VAL A 19 10.79 37.88 -13.56
CA VAL A 19 10.56 37.80 -12.12
C VAL A 19 10.79 39.17 -11.46
N ARG A 20 11.86 39.87 -11.81
CA ARG A 20 12.16 41.22 -11.29
C ARG A 20 11.09 42.23 -11.67
N ALA A 21 10.59 42.17 -12.91
CA ALA A 21 9.55 43.07 -13.40
C ALA A 21 8.20 42.89 -12.69
N VAL A 22 7.93 41.70 -12.15
CA VAL A 22 6.64 41.40 -11.49
C VAL A 22 6.78 41.43 -9.94
N VAL A 23 7.78 40.77 -9.40
CA VAL A 23 7.90 40.52 -7.96
C VAL A 23 8.20 41.79 -7.18
N ASN A 24 9.13 42.64 -7.68
CA ASN A 24 9.51 43.87 -6.98
C ASN A 24 8.36 44.87 -6.94
N PRO A 25 7.65 45.24 -8.04
CA PRO A 25 6.53 46.14 -7.98
C PRO A 25 5.36 45.64 -7.15
N CYS A 26 5.13 44.31 -7.13
CA CYS A 26 4.05 43.69 -6.33
C CYS A 26 4.43 43.51 -4.85
N GLN A 27 5.60 43.96 -4.42
CA GLN A 27 6.09 43.82 -3.02
C GLN A 27 6.08 42.34 -2.55
N LEU A 28 6.25 41.42 -3.47
CA LEU A 28 6.34 39.98 -3.17
C LEU A 28 7.74 39.58 -2.70
N GLY A 29 8.73 40.37 -3.09
CA GLY A 29 10.12 40.09 -2.74
C GLY A 29 11.10 40.86 -3.62
N GLN A 30 12.38 40.50 -3.53
CA GLN A 30 13.45 41.09 -4.32
C GLN A 30 14.17 40.03 -5.16
N MET A 31 14.28 40.29 -6.45
CA MET A 31 15.12 39.49 -7.35
C MET A 31 16.53 40.08 -7.38
N GLY A 32 17.48 39.41 -6.72
CA GLY A 32 18.91 39.74 -6.78
C GLY A 32 19.55 39.30 -8.11
N GLU A 33 20.87 39.05 -8.11
CA GLU A 33 21.58 38.62 -9.31
C GLU A 33 21.15 37.20 -9.77
N THR A 34 21.01 36.28 -8.85
CA THR A 34 20.67 34.86 -9.12
C THR A 34 19.60 34.31 -8.19
N HIS A 35 19.23 35.02 -7.13
CA HIS A 35 18.31 34.52 -6.13
C HIS A 35 17.11 35.44 -5.95
N LEU A 36 15.93 34.82 -5.82
CA LEU A 36 14.70 35.48 -5.42
C LEU A 36 14.56 35.36 -3.89
N LEU A 37 14.40 36.47 -3.21
CA LEU A 37 14.07 36.55 -1.80
C LEU A 37 12.61 36.98 -1.67
N ILE A 38 11.77 36.16 -1.06
CA ILE A 38 10.38 36.51 -0.76
C ILE A 38 10.36 37.37 0.50
N GLU A 39 9.72 38.53 0.42
CA GLU A 39 9.57 39.44 1.53
C GLU A 39 8.31 39.20 2.35
N PRO A 40 8.29 39.49 3.67
CA PRO A 40 7.16 39.20 4.53
C PRO A 40 6.02 40.25 4.43
N HIS A 41 6.06 41.17 3.45
CA HIS A 41 5.10 42.25 3.30
C HIS A 41 3.64 41.75 3.30
N TRP A 42 3.30 40.90 2.39
CA TRP A 42 1.94 40.36 2.28
C TRP A 42 1.57 39.42 3.42
N GLN A 43 2.52 38.66 3.95
CA GLN A 43 2.31 37.86 5.14
C GLN A 43 1.92 38.70 6.35
N SER A 44 2.65 39.76 6.60
CA SER A 44 2.35 40.72 7.70
C SER A 44 1.01 41.40 7.49
N ARG A 45 0.75 41.89 6.29
CA ARG A 45 -0.50 42.58 5.93
C ARG A 45 -1.74 41.69 6.11
N PHE A 46 -1.69 40.47 5.59
CA PHE A 46 -2.83 39.54 5.69
C PHE A 46 -3.03 39.06 7.14
N SER A 47 -1.94 38.83 7.90
CA SER A 47 -2.03 38.47 9.32
C SER A 47 -2.70 39.56 10.12
N GLN A 48 -2.33 40.86 9.91
CA GLN A 48 -2.94 41.99 10.59
C GLN A 48 -4.42 42.15 10.18
N SER A 49 -4.75 42.01 8.91
CA SER A 49 -6.13 42.10 8.44
C SER A 49 -7.00 40.96 9.00
N HIS A 50 -6.48 39.76 9.02
CA HIS A 50 -7.13 38.61 9.65
C HIS A 50 -7.45 38.81 11.13
N ALA A 51 -6.48 39.37 11.88
CA ALA A 51 -6.68 39.70 13.29
C ALA A 51 -7.74 40.78 13.50
N ARG A 52 -7.81 41.82 12.62
CA ARG A 52 -8.83 42.86 12.66
C ARG A 52 -10.23 42.35 12.38
N ASP A 53 -10.36 41.37 11.46
CA ASP A 53 -11.65 40.78 11.08
C ASP A 53 -12.14 39.73 12.09
N GLY A 54 -11.48 39.59 13.24
CA GLY A 54 -11.89 38.66 14.31
C GLY A 54 -11.51 37.20 14.05
N GLY A 55 -10.62 36.94 13.13
CA GLY A 55 -10.17 35.59 12.80
C GLY A 55 -11.15 34.78 11.91
N GLY A 56 -11.10 33.46 12.01
CA GLY A 56 -11.95 32.55 11.24
C GLY A 56 -11.29 32.06 9.95
N ALA A 57 -12.06 31.46 9.05
CA ALA A 57 -11.54 30.93 7.79
C ALA A 57 -10.97 32.04 6.89
N ILE A 58 -9.77 31.81 6.36
CA ILE A 58 -9.15 32.68 5.35
C ILE A 58 -9.63 32.19 3.98
N THR A 59 -10.40 33.04 3.26
CA THR A 59 -10.84 32.75 1.91
C THR A 59 -10.13 33.64 0.89
N VAL A 60 -10.12 33.20 -0.38
CA VAL A 60 -9.57 34.00 -1.48
C VAL A 60 -10.29 35.33 -1.59
N ALA A 61 -11.62 35.37 -1.44
CA ALA A 61 -12.41 36.61 -1.41
C ALA A 61 -11.91 37.59 -0.35
N LYS A 62 -11.66 37.15 0.89
CA LYS A 62 -11.11 37.99 1.96
C LYS A 62 -9.71 38.50 1.63
N LEU A 63 -8.85 37.64 1.08
CA LEU A 63 -7.50 38.06 0.70
C LEU A 63 -7.51 39.14 -0.37
N ARG A 64 -8.41 39.05 -1.38
CA ARG A 64 -8.60 40.10 -2.38
C ARG A 64 -9.09 41.40 -1.75
N GLN A 65 -10.08 41.32 -0.85
CA GLN A 65 -10.56 42.48 -0.10
C GLN A 65 -9.42 43.13 0.71
N TRP A 66 -8.54 42.35 1.33
CA TRP A 66 -7.41 42.87 2.09
C TRP A 66 -6.30 43.45 1.20
N ILE A 67 -6.14 42.97 -0.04
CA ILE A 67 -5.24 43.58 -1.03
C ILE A 67 -5.72 45.02 -1.33
N ASP A 68 -7.01 45.23 -1.47
CA ASP A 68 -7.60 46.52 -1.84
C ASP A 68 -7.97 47.43 -0.67
N THR A 69 -7.56 47.09 0.58
CA THR A 69 -7.81 47.90 1.77
C THR A 69 -6.51 48.64 2.18
N PRO A 70 -6.50 49.94 2.57
CA PRO A 70 -7.66 50.81 2.74
C PRO A 70 -8.18 51.45 1.45
N ALA A 71 -7.49 51.30 0.33
CA ALA A 71 -7.90 51.79 -0.97
C ALA A 71 -7.59 50.79 -2.06
N PRO A 72 -8.40 50.70 -3.10
CA PRO A 72 -8.13 49.80 -4.24
C PRO A 72 -6.77 50.07 -4.86
N MET A 73 -5.95 49.01 -4.99
CA MET A 73 -4.61 49.08 -5.61
C MET A 73 -4.68 49.04 -7.12
N GLY A 74 -5.85 48.68 -7.70
CA GLY A 74 -6.00 48.55 -9.17
C GLY A 74 -5.16 47.41 -9.79
N LEU A 75 -4.80 46.39 -8.99
CA LEU A 75 -4.05 45.25 -9.50
C LEU A 75 -4.93 44.37 -10.39
N PRO A 76 -4.44 43.97 -11.59
CA PRO A 76 -5.07 42.91 -12.38
C PRO A 76 -5.30 41.65 -11.55
N ILE A 77 -6.33 40.88 -11.90
CA ILE A 77 -6.71 39.69 -11.15
C ILE A 77 -5.59 38.63 -11.08
N GLU A 78 -4.81 38.52 -12.13
CA GLU A 78 -3.67 37.59 -12.24
C GLU A 78 -2.56 37.96 -11.23
N LEU A 79 -2.34 39.25 -11.00
CA LEU A 79 -1.36 39.72 -9.98
C LEU A 79 -1.90 39.52 -8.57
N GLN A 80 -3.19 39.74 -8.32
CA GLN A 80 -3.81 39.38 -7.04
C GLN A 80 -3.69 37.87 -6.79
N ASN A 81 -3.98 37.04 -7.81
CA ASN A 81 -3.83 35.60 -7.72
C ASN A 81 -2.37 35.19 -7.39
N LEU A 82 -1.39 35.81 -8.05
CA LEU A 82 0.02 35.56 -7.78
C LEU A 82 0.40 35.89 -6.33
N ILE A 83 -0.08 37.02 -5.79
CA ILE A 83 0.13 37.42 -4.38
C ILE A 83 -0.46 36.38 -3.43
N ILE A 84 -1.69 35.94 -3.69
CA ILE A 84 -2.39 34.94 -2.86
C ILE A 84 -1.68 33.59 -2.91
N LEU A 85 -1.27 33.15 -4.09
CA LEU A 85 -0.50 31.90 -4.25
C LEU A 85 0.85 31.96 -3.55
N ALA A 86 1.57 33.10 -3.66
CA ALA A 86 2.84 33.30 -2.96
C ALA A 86 2.66 33.33 -1.44
N PHE A 87 1.58 33.97 -0.95
CA PHE A 87 1.23 33.95 0.47
C PHE A 87 0.94 32.53 0.95
N ALA A 88 0.12 31.77 0.25
CA ALA A 88 -0.20 30.39 0.61
C ALA A 88 1.07 29.53 0.68
N ALA A 89 1.94 29.62 -0.33
CA ALA A 89 3.20 28.89 -0.36
C ALA A 89 4.15 29.29 0.78
N SER A 90 4.28 30.60 1.05
CA SER A 90 5.20 31.11 2.09
C SER A 90 4.72 30.87 3.53
N THR A 91 3.43 30.60 3.72
CA THR A 91 2.82 30.34 5.04
C THR A 91 2.36 28.90 5.22
N ASN A 92 2.82 27.98 4.36
CA ASN A 92 2.47 26.56 4.39
C ASN A 92 0.95 26.33 4.44
N ARG A 93 0.21 26.98 3.53
CA ARG A 93 -1.24 26.82 3.41
C ARG A 93 -1.60 26.09 2.12
N ARG A 94 -2.58 25.21 2.20
CA ARG A 94 -3.18 24.54 1.04
C ARG A 94 -4.57 25.12 0.76
N PHE A 95 -4.97 25.03 -0.49
CA PHE A 95 -6.32 25.46 -0.90
C PHE A 95 -7.29 24.28 -0.80
N THR A 96 -8.47 24.59 -0.29
CA THR A 96 -9.58 23.63 -0.19
C THR A 96 -10.86 24.26 -0.73
N MET A 97 -11.67 23.44 -1.42
CA MET A 97 -13.01 23.81 -1.84
C MET A 97 -14.02 22.87 -1.20
N ARG A 98 -14.94 23.41 -0.41
CA ARG A 98 -15.96 22.60 0.30
C ARG A 98 -15.37 21.43 1.10
N GLY A 99 -14.21 21.66 1.69
CA GLY A 99 -13.49 20.65 2.49
C GLY A 99 -12.62 19.68 1.69
N GLY A 100 -12.73 19.62 0.36
CA GLY A 100 -11.86 18.82 -0.52
C GLY A 100 -10.63 19.59 -0.99
N PRO A 101 -9.54 18.91 -1.38
CA PRO A 101 -8.34 19.56 -1.91
C PRO A 101 -8.63 20.25 -3.24
N TYR A 102 -7.95 21.37 -3.47
CA TYR A 102 -8.04 22.12 -4.73
C TYR A 102 -6.65 22.58 -5.17
N GLU A 103 -6.32 22.36 -6.44
CA GLU A 103 -5.07 22.82 -7.06
C GLU A 103 -5.32 24.12 -7.83
N PRO A 104 -5.03 25.31 -7.27
CA PRO A 104 -5.26 26.58 -7.93
C PRO A 104 -4.19 26.86 -8.98
N THR A 105 -4.58 27.65 -9.99
CA THR A 105 -3.63 28.21 -10.97
C THR A 105 -3.70 29.73 -10.94
N ILE A 106 -2.73 30.38 -11.61
CA ILE A 106 -2.73 31.86 -11.71
C ILE A 106 -3.97 32.37 -12.46
N ASP A 107 -4.50 31.57 -13.39
CA ASP A 107 -5.66 31.91 -14.22
C ASP A 107 -6.99 31.47 -13.57
N SER A 108 -6.92 30.60 -12.56
CA SER A 108 -8.12 30.03 -11.91
C SER A 108 -7.92 29.96 -10.40
N LEU A 109 -8.47 30.96 -9.71
CA LEU A 109 -8.45 31.07 -8.25
C LEU A 109 -9.82 31.55 -7.75
N PRO A 110 -10.81 30.65 -7.62
CA PRO A 110 -12.17 30.99 -7.16
C PRO A 110 -12.19 31.64 -5.76
N ASP A 111 -13.13 32.57 -5.56
CA ASP A 111 -13.29 33.32 -4.32
C ASP A 111 -13.68 32.47 -3.10
N GLU A 112 -14.36 31.36 -3.35
CA GLU A 112 -14.85 30.41 -2.32
C GLU A 112 -13.75 29.50 -1.75
N LEU A 113 -12.56 29.51 -2.32
CA LEU A 113 -11.45 28.72 -1.81
C LEU A 113 -11.04 29.18 -0.42
N GLU A 114 -10.86 28.20 0.47
CA GLU A 114 -10.30 28.39 1.79
C GLU A 114 -8.84 28.01 1.81
N LEU A 115 -8.03 28.79 2.55
CA LEU A 115 -6.64 28.48 2.82
C LEU A 115 -6.51 27.86 4.21
N LYS A 116 -6.16 26.58 4.25
CA LYS A 116 -5.89 25.82 5.49
C LYS A 116 -4.40 25.71 5.73
N GLU A 117 -3.99 25.95 6.97
CA GLU A 117 -2.62 25.72 7.38
C GLU A 117 -2.31 24.22 7.34
N GLN A 118 -1.14 23.87 6.81
CA GLN A 118 -0.65 22.51 6.69
C GLN A 118 0.68 22.42 7.42
N ALA A 119 0.72 21.66 8.52
CA ALA A 119 1.98 21.34 9.18
C ALA A 119 2.88 20.54 8.20
N LEU A 120 4.14 20.97 8.09
CA LEU A 120 5.13 20.25 7.29
C LEU A 120 5.87 19.25 8.19
N PRO A 121 6.03 18.00 7.74
CA PRO A 121 6.89 17.02 8.40
C PRO A 121 8.36 17.42 8.24
N ASN A 122 9.27 16.74 8.94
CA ASN A 122 10.69 16.85 8.64
C ASN A 122 11.01 16.22 7.28
N THR A 123 12.12 16.60 6.66
CA THR A 123 12.52 16.16 5.32
C THR A 123 12.73 14.65 5.24
N ALA A 124 13.32 14.01 6.26
CA ALA A 124 13.57 12.58 6.26
C ALA A 124 12.28 11.76 6.30
N ASP A 125 11.31 12.16 7.13
CA ASP A 125 9.99 11.52 7.15
C ASP A 125 9.24 11.74 5.84
N TRP A 126 9.37 12.93 5.22
CA TRP A 126 8.76 13.22 3.92
C TRP A 126 9.27 12.29 2.83
N GLU A 127 10.60 12.18 2.68
CA GLU A 127 11.23 11.31 1.68
C GLU A 127 10.84 9.85 1.89
N THR A 128 10.87 9.38 3.14
CA THR A 128 10.48 8.01 3.48
C THR A 128 8.99 7.76 3.21
N ALA A 129 8.12 8.72 3.55
CA ALA A 129 6.70 8.61 3.29
C ALA A 129 6.37 8.57 1.80
N LEU A 130 7.06 9.35 0.97
CA LEU A 130 6.91 9.31 -0.50
C LEU A 130 7.28 7.93 -1.07
N LEU A 131 8.41 7.35 -0.63
CA LEU A 131 8.83 6.02 -1.04
C LEU A 131 7.78 4.97 -0.64
N ARG A 132 7.29 5.03 0.60
CA ARG A 132 6.26 4.11 1.11
C ARG A 132 4.89 4.32 0.46
N ALA A 133 4.49 5.56 0.20
CA ALA A 133 3.26 5.85 -0.54
C ALA A 133 3.30 5.24 -1.95
N SER A 134 4.45 5.31 -2.61
CA SER A 134 4.66 4.69 -3.91
C SER A 134 4.68 3.16 -3.81
N SER A 135 5.46 2.57 -2.90
CA SER A 135 5.63 1.12 -2.80
C SER A 135 4.38 0.41 -2.29
N LEU A 136 3.68 0.96 -1.28
CA LEU A 136 2.55 0.30 -0.62
C LEU A 136 1.20 0.60 -1.29
N PHE A 137 1.02 1.81 -1.81
CA PHE A 137 -0.26 2.28 -2.35
C PHE A 137 -0.23 2.57 -3.85
N GLY A 138 0.96 2.54 -4.49
CA GLY A 138 1.13 2.86 -5.91
C GLY A 138 0.89 4.33 -6.24
N LEU A 139 1.11 5.24 -5.28
CA LEU A 139 0.92 6.67 -5.46
C LEU A 139 2.15 7.32 -6.11
N THR A 140 1.89 8.24 -7.04
CA THR A 140 2.94 9.09 -7.66
C THR A 140 2.66 10.53 -7.30
N LEU A 141 3.51 11.12 -6.47
CA LEU A 141 3.33 12.44 -5.89
C LEU A 141 4.52 13.36 -6.16
N GLY A 142 4.31 14.68 -6.08
CA GLY A 142 5.37 15.66 -6.18
C GLY A 142 6.40 15.49 -5.06
N GLN A 143 7.69 15.56 -5.41
CA GLN A 143 8.78 15.34 -4.45
C GLN A 143 9.04 16.53 -3.53
N THR A 144 8.68 17.74 -3.97
CA THR A 144 8.92 18.97 -3.21
C THR A 144 8.12 18.99 -1.93
N LEU A 145 8.79 19.20 -0.79
CA LEU A 145 8.14 19.38 0.51
C LEU A 145 7.47 20.74 0.57
N ASN A 146 6.15 20.77 0.43
CA ASN A 146 5.31 21.94 0.57
C ASN A 146 3.90 21.55 1.02
N ALA A 147 3.12 22.53 1.45
CA ALA A 147 1.78 22.32 2.00
C ALA A 147 0.82 21.59 1.01
N ALA A 148 0.89 21.91 -0.29
CA ALA A 148 0.05 21.31 -1.30
C ALA A 148 0.37 19.81 -1.47
N ASN A 149 1.65 19.47 -1.62
CA ASN A 149 2.08 18.08 -1.79
C ASN A 149 1.85 17.25 -0.52
N VAL A 150 2.12 17.82 0.67
CA VAL A 150 1.82 17.15 1.95
C VAL A 150 0.33 16.89 2.08
N GLY A 151 -0.51 17.89 1.84
CA GLY A 151 -1.96 17.73 1.86
C GLY A 151 -2.45 16.68 0.88
N LYS A 152 -1.93 16.68 -0.36
CA LYS A 152 -2.27 15.68 -1.37
C LYS A 152 -1.90 14.26 -0.95
N LEU A 153 -0.68 14.08 -0.41
CA LEU A 153 -0.25 12.78 0.12
C LEU A 153 -1.20 12.30 1.22
N VAL A 154 -1.53 13.17 2.18
CA VAL A 154 -2.43 12.84 3.30
C VAL A 154 -3.79 12.40 2.80
N ASP A 155 -4.38 13.16 1.88
CA ASP A 155 -5.72 12.89 1.35
C ASP A 155 -5.74 11.57 0.54
N GLU A 156 -4.75 11.36 -0.35
CA GLU A 156 -4.67 10.14 -1.18
C GLU A 156 -4.36 8.89 -0.36
N VAL A 157 -3.45 8.99 0.62
CA VAL A 157 -3.13 7.85 1.51
C VAL A 157 -4.35 7.47 2.36
N ARG A 158 -5.08 8.44 2.91
CA ARG A 158 -6.30 8.18 3.68
C ARG A 158 -7.39 7.54 2.83
N GLN A 159 -7.59 8.03 1.62
CA GLN A 159 -8.55 7.46 0.69
C GLN A 159 -8.19 5.99 0.37
N LYS A 160 -6.95 5.73 -0.02
CA LYS A 160 -6.46 4.36 -0.29
C LYS A 160 -6.57 3.45 0.93
N ALA A 161 -6.28 3.97 2.12
CA ALA A 161 -6.42 3.21 3.36
C ALA A 161 -7.88 2.84 3.64
N ALA A 162 -8.81 3.78 3.45
CA ALA A 162 -10.23 3.55 3.61
C ALA A 162 -10.75 2.50 2.61
N ASP A 163 -10.39 2.61 1.33
CA ASP A 163 -10.80 1.70 0.26
C ASP A 163 -10.37 0.24 0.51
N LYS A 164 -9.19 0.06 1.14
CA LYS A 164 -8.61 -1.29 1.35
C LYS A 164 -8.99 -1.93 2.69
N ARG A 165 -9.52 -1.17 3.64
CA ARG A 165 -9.71 -1.57 5.03
C ARG A 165 -10.53 -2.85 5.18
N GLU A 166 -11.68 -2.92 4.51
CA GLU A 166 -12.58 -4.06 4.62
C GLU A 166 -11.98 -5.34 4.03
N ALA A 167 -11.40 -5.23 2.84
CA ALA A 167 -10.77 -6.37 2.16
C ALA A 167 -9.60 -6.95 2.98
N VAL A 168 -8.76 -6.08 3.57
CA VAL A 168 -7.64 -6.51 4.42
C VAL A 168 -8.15 -7.15 5.71
N ALA A 169 -9.18 -6.60 6.36
CA ALA A 169 -9.75 -7.19 7.56
C ALA A 169 -10.32 -8.60 7.29
N ARG A 170 -11.01 -8.79 6.16
CA ARG A 170 -11.48 -10.11 5.72
C ARG A 170 -10.33 -11.06 5.43
N LEU A 171 -9.28 -10.59 4.76
CA LEU A 171 -8.09 -11.39 4.49
C LEU A 171 -7.45 -11.89 5.79
N VAL A 172 -7.24 -11.01 6.78
CA VAL A 172 -6.66 -11.39 8.08
C VAL A 172 -7.48 -12.47 8.76
N SER A 173 -8.82 -12.30 8.83
CA SER A 173 -9.70 -13.31 9.42
C SER A 173 -9.59 -14.65 8.69
N GLN A 174 -9.72 -14.65 7.36
CA GLN A 174 -9.68 -15.88 6.56
C GLN A 174 -8.31 -16.58 6.64
N VAL A 175 -7.21 -15.84 6.61
CA VAL A 175 -5.87 -16.43 6.75
C VAL A 175 -5.72 -17.08 8.12
N ARG A 176 -6.13 -16.42 9.21
CA ARG A 176 -6.07 -16.97 10.58
C ARG A 176 -6.88 -18.27 10.68
N ASP A 177 -8.12 -18.25 10.20
CA ASP A 177 -9.03 -19.41 10.28
C ASP A 177 -8.47 -20.61 9.51
N ARG A 178 -7.95 -20.37 8.29
CA ARG A 178 -7.41 -21.46 7.47
C ARG A 178 -6.05 -21.95 7.96
N SER A 179 -5.18 -21.03 8.42
CA SER A 179 -3.88 -21.43 9.00
C SER A 179 -4.06 -22.21 10.28
N ALA A 180 -5.00 -21.86 11.15
CA ALA A 180 -5.30 -22.61 12.36
C ALA A 180 -5.70 -24.07 12.04
N ARG A 181 -6.39 -24.31 10.92
CA ARG A 181 -6.88 -25.64 10.53
C ARG A 181 -5.85 -26.48 9.75
N TYR A 182 -5.06 -25.84 8.85
CA TYR A 182 -4.20 -26.56 7.90
C TYR A 182 -2.71 -26.35 8.11
N ALA A 183 -2.32 -25.41 8.96
CA ALA A 183 -0.94 -25.10 9.35
C ALA A 183 -0.85 -24.78 10.86
N PRO A 184 -1.37 -25.65 11.76
CA PRO A 184 -1.45 -25.34 13.18
C PRO A 184 -0.08 -25.05 13.78
N GLY A 185 0.00 -23.99 14.60
CA GLY A 185 1.25 -23.60 15.28
C GLY A 185 2.25 -22.85 14.40
N ILE A 186 1.94 -22.57 13.13
CA ILE A 186 2.81 -21.83 12.21
C ILE A 186 2.21 -20.44 11.95
N THR A 187 2.89 -19.40 12.43
CA THR A 187 2.60 -18.01 12.02
C THR A 187 3.41 -17.71 10.76
N GLY A 188 2.76 -17.82 9.61
CA GLY A 188 3.42 -17.65 8.31
C GLY A 188 3.56 -16.18 7.90
N ALA A 189 4.45 -15.94 6.92
CA ALA A 189 4.70 -14.60 6.36
C ALA A 189 3.43 -13.96 5.77
N ARG A 190 2.51 -14.76 5.21
CA ARG A 190 1.20 -14.28 4.71
C ARG A 190 0.37 -13.65 5.81
N GLN A 191 0.27 -14.32 6.96
CA GLN A 191 -0.45 -13.78 8.10
C GLN A 191 0.20 -12.51 8.63
N GLN A 192 1.53 -12.51 8.80
CA GLN A 192 2.29 -11.35 9.27
C GLN A 192 2.16 -10.15 8.31
N SER A 193 2.18 -10.38 6.99
CA SER A 193 2.00 -9.32 6.00
C SER A 193 0.59 -8.75 6.01
N ALA A 194 -0.43 -9.61 6.15
CA ALA A 194 -1.83 -9.18 6.24
C ALA A 194 -2.10 -8.40 7.54
N GLU A 195 -1.54 -8.86 8.68
CA GLU A 195 -1.64 -8.17 9.97
C GLU A 195 -0.89 -6.84 9.97
N SER A 196 0.30 -6.77 9.36
CA SER A 196 1.05 -5.52 9.16
C SER A 196 0.26 -4.53 8.31
N ALA A 197 -0.37 -5.02 7.22
CA ALA A 197 -1.24 -4.20 6.38
C ALA A 197 -2.44 -3.67 7.19
N GLN A 198 -3.10 -4.51 7.98
CA GLN A 198 -4.23 -4.11 8.82
C GLN A 198 -3.82 -3.07 9.87
N ALA A 199 -2.68 -3.27 10.55
CA ALA A 199 -2.17 -2.35 11.56
C ALA A 199 -1.80 -1.00 10.94
N LEU A 200 -1.16 -0.99 9.76
CA LEU A 200 -0.85 0.23 9.02
C LEU A 200 -2.13 1.01 8.67
N LEU A 201 -3.13 0.35 8.09
CA LEU A 201 -4.40 1.01 7.72
C LEU A 201 -5.13 1.58 8.95
N ALA A 202 -5.07 0.88 10.08
CA ALA A 202 -5.65 1.34 11.34
C ALA A 202 -4.91 2.57 11.89
N SER A 203 -3.57 2.56 11.90
CA SER A 203 -2.77 3.69 12.36
C SER A 203 -2.98 4.94 11.50
N LEU A 204 -3.03 4.79 10.18
CA LEU A 204 -3.31 5.90 9.25
C LEU A 204 -4.72 6.49 9.42
N ALA A 205 -5.71 5.63 9.74
CA ALA A 205 -7.07 6.09 10.00
C ALA A 205 -7.22 6.85 11.32
N GLN A 206 -6.39 6.54 12.31
CA GLN A 206 -6.41 7.15 13.65
C GLN A 206 -5.50 8.39 13.75
N ALA A 207 -4.49 8.49 12.89
CA ALA A 207 -3.54 9.60 12.90
C ALA A 207 -4.25 10.95 12.71
N ALA A 208 -3.84 11.98 13.45
CA ALA A 208 -4.23 13.34 13.14
C ALA A 208 -3.75 13.75 11.73
N GLU A 209 -4.36 14.76 11.13
CA GLU A 209 -4.00 15.17 9.75
C GLU A 209 -2.51 15.51 9.61
N GLY A 210 -1.93 16.21 10.61
CA GLY A 210 -0.51 16.57 10.63
C GLY A 210 0.45 15.40 10.84
N ASP A 211 -0.04 14.27 11.38
CA ASP A 211 0.78 13.12 11.75
C ASP A 211 0.78 11.98 10.73
N VAL A 212 -0.07 12.05 9.70
CA VAL A 212 -0.20 10.96 8.70
C VAL A 212 1.12 10.65 8.01
N VAL A 213 1.88 11.68 7.63
CA VAL A 213 3.18 11.53 6.97
C VAL A 213 4.17 10.80 7.88
N THR A 214 4.31 11.27 9.12
CA THR A 214 5.19 10.67 10.11
C THR A 214 4.74 9.26 10.48
N THR A 215 3.44 9.01 10.58
CA THR A 215 2.87 7.67 10.82
C THR A 215 3.21 6.71 9.67
N LEU A 216 3.08 7.16 8.41
CA LEU A 216 3.44 6.34 7.26
C LEU A 216 4.96 6.10 7.20
N ALA A 217 5.77 7.14 7.41
CA ALA A 217 7.23 7.06 7.38
C ALA A 217 7.78 6.09 8.43
N ASN A 218 7.19 6.08 9.63
CA ASN A 218 7.67 5.30 10.77
C ASN A 218 6.87 4.02 11.03
N ALA A 219 5.99 3.60 10.08
CA ALA A 219 5.22 2.38 10.24
C ALA A 219 6.13 1.15 10.40
N SER A 220 5.89 0.35 11.44
CA SER A 220 6.61 -0.91 11.67
C SER A 220 5.92 -2.03 10.88
N LEU A 221 6.67 -2.72 10.03
CA LEU A 221 6.19 -3.84 9.24
C LEU A 221 6.91 -5.11 9.70
N GLN A 222 6.16 -6.20 9.92
CA GLN A 222 6.71 -7.49 10.36
C GLN A 222 7.37 -8.26 9.22
N THR A 223 7.08 -7.87 7.97
CA THR A 223 7.63 -8.47 6.75
C THR A 223 8.15 -7.38 5.81
N SER A 224 8.64 -7.76 4.64
CA SER A 224 9.13 -6.80 3.65
C SER A 224 8.01 -5.87 3.14
N GLU A 225 8.36 -4.66 2.75
CA GLU A 225 7.40 -3.72 2.12
C GLU A 225 6.75 -4.33 0.87
N ALA A 226 7.49 -5.12 0.09
CA ALA A 226 6.95 -5.81 -1.08
C ALA A 226 5.86 -6.82 -0.69
N ALA A 227 6.05 -7.58 0.39
CA ALA A 227 5.05 -8.53 0.88
C ALA A 227 3.78 -7.82 1.38
N VAL A 228 3.94 -6.72 2.13
CA VAL A 228 2.81 -5.91 2.61
C VAL A 228 2.08 -5.24 1.45
N SER A 229 2.81 -4.70 0.47
CA SER A 229 2.24 -4.09 -0.75
C SER A 229 1.40 -5.09 -1.54
N ARG A 230 1.92 -6.32 -1.75
CA ARG A 230 1.17 -7.40 -2.40
C ARG A 230 -0.05 -7.80 -1.59
N SER A 231 0.07 -7.91 -0.27
CA SER A 231 -1.05 -8.18 0.62
C SER A 231 -2.14 -7.10 0.50
N LEU A 232 -1.79 -5.82 0.51
CA LEU A 232 -2.70 -4.69 0.29
C LEU A 232 -3.33 -4.72 -1.11
N GLY A 233 -2.54 -5.00 -2.14
CA GLY A 233 -2.99 -5.01 -3.53
C GLY A 233 -3.93 -6.16 -3.86
N GLN A 234 -3.69 -7.34 -3.29
CA GLN A 234 -4.42 -8.57 -3.56
C GLN A 234 -5.41 -8.98 -2.45
N ALA A 235 -5.61 -8.12 -1.44
CA ALA A 235 -6.43 -8.44 -0.26
C ALA A 235 -7.81 -9.00 -0.62
N GLN A 236 -8.52 -8.37 -1.54
CA GLN A 236 -9.85 -8.80 -1.98
C GLN A 236 -9.79 -10.18 -2.66
N VAL A 237 -8.86 -10.34 -3.61
CA VAL A 237 -8.71 -11.58 -4.39
C VAL A 237 -8.34 -12.75 -3.49
N CYS A 238 -7.42 -12.54 -2.54
CA CYS A 238 -7.01 -13.56 -1.58
C CYS A 238 -8.11 -13.90 -0.59
N ALA A 239 -8.82 -12.89 -0.06
CA ALA A 239 -9.95 -13.12 0.84
C ALA A 239 -11.07 -13.91 0.15
N ASP A 240 -11.40 -13.57 -1.10
CA ASP A 240 -12.41 -14.28 -1.87
C ASP A 240 -11.97 -15.73 -2.18
N ALA A 241 -10.71 -15.95 -2.54
CA ALA A 241 -10.17 -17.28 -2.77
C ALA A 241 -10.20 -18.17 -1.50
N LEU A 242 -9.87 -17.59 -0.33
CA LEU A 242 -9.96 -18.28 0.96
C LEU A 242 -11.40 -18.52 1.40
N GLY A 243 -12.30 -17.59 1.11
CA GLY A 243 -13.73 -17.70 1.46
C GLY A 243 -14.49 -18.70 0.62
N SER A 244 -14.25 -18.72 -0.71
CA SER A 244 -14.96 -19.54 -1.68
C SER A 244 -14.29 -20.88 -2.00
N GLY A 245 -13.08 -21.14 -1.46
CA GLY A 245 -12.33 -22.36 -1.69
C GLY A 245 -13.09 -23.61 -1.24
N ASN A 246 -12.92 -24.71 -1.98
CA ASN A 246 -13.52 -26.00 -1.61
C ASN A 246 -12.70 -26.70 -0.51
N TRP A 247 -12.86 -26.22 0.73
CA TRP A 247 -12.08 -26.71 1.88
C TRP A 247 -12.44 -28.14 2.28
N GLN A 248 -13.69 -28.59 2.01
CA GLN A 248 -14.10 -29.98 2.26
C GLN A 248 -13.26 -30.96 1.44
N LEU A 249 -12.84 -30.58 0.23
CA LEU A 249 -11.97 -31.38 -0.61
C LEU A 249 -10.62 -31.64 0.09
N PHE A 250 -10.03 -30.61 0.70
CA PHE A 250 -8.75 -30.73 1.44
C PHE A 250 -8.92 -31.53 2.73
N ASP A 251 -10.08 -31.46 3.39
CA ASP A 251 -10.36 -32.30 4.56
C ASP A 251 -10.38 -33.78 4.17
N VAL A 252 -11.06 -34.13 3.08
CA VAL A 252 -11.08 -35.51 2.57
C VAL A 252 -9.69 -36.01 2.20
N VAL A 253 -8.88 -35.13 1.52
CA VAL A 253 -7.50 -35.48 1.17
C VAL A 253 -6.63 -35.70 2.39
N ARG A 254 -6.77 -34.86 3.43
CA ARG A 254 -6.02 -34.99 4.68
C ARG A 254 -6.28 -36.32 5.39
N ASP A 255 -7.51 -36.79 5.33
CA ASP A 255 -7.97 -37.98 6.07
C ASP A 255 -7.72 -39.28 5.30
N LEU A 256 -7.08 -39.25 4.11
CA LEU A 256 -6.72 -40.44 3.33
C LEU A 256 -5.64 -41.26 4.05
N VAL A 257 -5.92 -42.59 4.19
CA VAL A 257 -5.03 -43.56 4.85
C VAL A 257 -4.63 -44.72 3.95
N ASP A 258 -5.14 -44.75 2.70
CA ASP A 258 -4.88 -45.81 1.70
C ASP A 258 -3.57 -45.54 0.91
N HIS A 259 -3.40 -46.26 -0.21
CA HIS A 259 -2.25 -46.18 -1.13
C HIS A 259 -1.99 -44.74 -1.66
N ARG A 260 -2.94 -43.82 -1.51
CA ARG A 260 -2.86 -42.41 -1.94
C ARG A 260 -2.29 -41.48 -0.86
N ARG A 261 -1.98 -42.01 0.33
CA ARG A 261 -1.55 -41.22 1.48
C ARG A 261 -0.32 -40.35 1.20
N ASP A 262 0.68 -40.89 0.51
CA ASP A 262 1.91 -40.11 0.25
C ASP A 262 1.63 -38.92 -0.69
N ALA A 263 0.79 -39.12 -1.72
CA ALA A 263 0.36 -38.05 -2.60
C ALA A 263 -0.52 -37.04 -1.86
N ALA A 264 -1.36 -37.49 -0.94
CA ALA A 264 -2.17 -36.64 -0.09
C ALA A 264 -1.30 -35.75 0.84
N LEU A 265 -0.28 -36.34 1.47
CA LEU A 265 0.68 -35.59 2.31
C LEU A 265 1.42 -34.51 1.50
N LEU A 266 1.79 -34.79 0.24
CA LEU A 266 2.43 -33.81 -0.63
C LEU A 266 1.49 -32.64 -0.94
N ILE A 267 0.20 -32.89 -1.25
CA ILE A 267 -0.80 -31.85 -1.46
C ILE A 267 -0.98 -31.01 -0.20
N MET A 268 -1.08 -31.65 0.98
CA MET A 268 -1.23 -30.94 2.26
C MET A 268 0.00 -30.10 2.62
N SER A 269 1.20 -30.59 2.35
CA SER A 269 2.43 -29.81 2.52
C SER A 269 2.47 -28.56 1.63
N ARG A 270 2.07 -28.69 0.36
CA ARG A 270 1.97 -27.55 -0.56
C ARG A 270 0.83 -26.58 -0.17
N LEU A 271 -0.26 -27.09 0.41
CA LEU A 271 -1.32 -26.25 0.96
C LEU A 271 -0.81 -25.44 2.16
N THR A 272 -0.07 -26.08 3.06
CA THR A 272 0.59 -25.38 4.18
C THR A 272 1.54 -24.31 3.67
N GLU A 273 2.38 -24.60 2.69
CA GLU A 273 3.25 -23.62 2.04
C GLU A 273 2.44 -22.45 1.45
N ALA A 274 1.36 -22.71 0.73
CA ALA A 274 0.51 -21.67 0.16
C ALA A 274 -0.14 -20.77 1.21
N LEU A 275 -0.51 -21.31 2.36
CA LEU A 275 -1.11 -20.56 3.47
C LEU A 275 -0.09 -19.77 4.28
N THR A 276 1.17 -20.24 4.35
CA THR A 276 2.21 -19.63 5.20
C THR A 276 3.15 -18.69 4.44
N SER A 277 3.43 -18.92 3.17
CA SER A 277 4.23 -18.01 2.33
C SER A 277 3.43 -16.75 2.00
N ASP A 278 4.08 -15.60 1.90
CA ASP A 278 3.43 -14.35 1.52
C ASP A 278 3.04 -14.29 0.03
N GLU A 279 2.22 -13.29 -0.33
CA GLU A 279 1.70 -13.13 -1.69
C GLU A 279 2.78 -12.70 -2.71
N HIS A 280 3.91 -12.19 -2.25
CA HIS A 280 5.03 -11.84 -3.11
C HIS A 280 5.80 -13.09 -3.57
N VAL A 281 5.90 -14.11 -2.70
CA VAL A 281 6.60 -15.37 -2.97
C VAL A 281 5.68 -16.40 -3.63
N VAL A 282 4.47 -16.60 -3.08
CA VAL A 282 3.49 -17.56 -3.59
C VAL A 282 2.14 -16.89 -3.77
N ALA A 283 1.71 -16.75 -5.03
CA ALA A 283 0.38 -16.24 -5.34
C ALA A 283 -0.69 -17.23 -4.87
N LEU A 284 -1.54 -16.82 -3.92
CA LEU A 284 -2.47 -17.71 -3.22
C LEU A 284 -3.53 -18.31 -4.12
N LYS A 285 -4.26 -17.45 -4.86
CA LYS A 285 -5.41 -17.90 -5.66
C LYS A 285 -5.03 -18.97 -6.69
N PRO A 286 -4.05 -18.76 -7.60
CA PRO A 286 -3.68 -19.76 -8.57
C PRO A 286 -3.16 -21.05 -7.93
N ARG A 287 -2.46 -20.92 -6.78
CA ARG A 287 -1.95 -22.09 -6.06
C ARG A 287 -3.08 -22.91 -5.44
N LEU A 288 -4.09 -22.29 -4.85
CA LEU A 288 -5.28 -23.01 -4.35
C LEU A 288 -6.05 -23.70 -5.48
N GLU A 289 -6.20 -23.06 -6.64
CA GLU A 289 -6.85 -23.65 -7.81
C GLU A 289 -6.07 -24.85 -8.36
N GLU A 290 -4.74 -24.80 -8.39
CA GLU A 290 -3.86 -25.90 -8.76
C GLU A 290 -4.05 -27.08 -7.79
N LEU A 291 -3.92 -26.81 -6.47
CA LEU A 291 -4.06 -27.82 -5.43
C LEU A 291 -5.45 -28.47 -5.41
N ALA A 292 -6.50 -27.71 -5.66
CA ALA A 292 -7.86 -28.26 -5.77
C ALA A 292 -7.98 -29.23 -6.97
N ARG A 293 -7.37 -28.90 -8.10
CA ARG A 293 -7.31 -29.80 -9.27
C ARG A 293 -6.52 -31.07 -8.98
N ASP A 294 -5.37 -30.96 -8.31
CA ASP A 294 -4.55 -32.10 -7.93
C ASP A 294 -5.28 -33.01 -6.92
N ALA A 295 -5.95 -32.42 -5.95
CA ALA A 295 -6.79 -33.11 -4.97
C ALA A 295 -7.93 -33.90 -5.66
N MET A 296 -8.65 -33.27 -6.61
CA MET A 296 -9.69 -33.96 -7.38
C MET A 296 -9.15 -35.13 -8.20
N ARG A 297 -7.99 -34.96 -8.85
CA ARG A 297 -7.32 -36.04 -9.57
C ARG A 297 -6.95 -37.20 -8.67
N LEU A 298 -6.40 -36.88 -7.49
CA LEU A 298 -6.04 -37.90 -6.49
C LEU A 298 -7.25 -38.70 -6.01
N LEU A 299 -8.37 -38.03 -5.77
CA LEU A 299 -9.60 -38.70 -5.33
C LEU A 299 -10.25 -39.53 -6.45
N ALA A 300 -10.11 -39.11 -7.70
CA ALA A 300 -10.61 -39.83 -8.87
C ALA A 300 -9.72 -41.02 -9.28
N ALA A 301 -8.48 -41.11 -8.79
CA ALA A 301 -7.57 -42.22 -9.11
C ALA A 301 -8.11 -43.53 -8.54
N ALA A 302 -8.36 -44.50 -9.41
CA ALA A 302 -8.80 -45.85 -9.00
C ALA A 302 -7.71 -46.55 -8.18
N ALA A 303 -8.11 -47.42 -7.24
CA ALA A 303 -7.18 -48.27 -6.57
C ALA A 303 -6.36 -49.10 -7.58
N PRO A 304 -5.05 -49.28 -7.44
CA PRO A 304 -4.30 -50.16 -8.30
C PRO A 304 -4.97 -51.57 -8.30
N ALA A 305 -5.13 -52.16 -9.48
CA ALA A 305 -5.68 -53.49 -9.56
C ALA A 305 -4.89 -54.42 -8.62
N PRO A 306 -5.55 -55.31 -7.86
CA PRO A 306 -4.87 -56.26 -7.00
C PRO A 306 -3.83 -57.01 -7.84
N VAL A 307 -2.57 -56.99 -7.40
CA VAL A 307 -1.50 -57.73 -8.05
C VAL A 307 -1.91 -59.20 -7.94
N THR A 308 -2.43 -59.80 -8.99
CA THR A 308 -2.64 -61.25 -9.09
C THR A 308 -1.26 -61.86 -8.94
N PRO A 309 -1.02 -62.71 -7.92
CA PRO A 309 0.28 -63.38 -7.80
C PRO A 309 0.53 -64.14 -9.11
N PRO A 310 1.75 -64.19 -9.62
CA PRO A 310 2.05 -64.91 -10.86
C PRO A 310 1.54 -66.32 -10.70
N PRO A 311 0.93 -66.91 -11.77
CA PRO A 311 0.44 -68.30 -11.72
C PRO A 311 1.56 -69.18 -11.26
N VAL A 312 1.32 -69.91 -10.16
CA VAL A 312 2.26 -70.90 -9.64
C VAL A 312 2.53 -71.86 -10.80
N ALA A 313 3.80 -71.96 -11.22
CA ALA A 313 4.22 -72.88 -12.25
C ALA A 313 3.75 -74.27 -11.88
N PRO A 314 3.16 -75.04 -12.78
CA PRO A 314 2.73 -76.41 -12.47
C PRO A 314 3.94 -77.22 -11.99
N THR A 315 3.82 -77.77 -10.80
CA THR A 315 4.80 -78.72 -10.23
C THR A 315 4.98 -79.82 -11.24
N PRO A 316 6.24 -80.18 -11.68
CA PRO A 316 6.46 -81.28 -12.59
C PRO A 316 5.93 -82.57 -11.95
N PRO A 317 5.31 -83.47 -12.72
CA PRO A 317 4.77 -84.74 -12.20
C PRO A 317 5.86 -85.55 -11.57
N GLY A 318 5.56 -86.08 -10.41
CA GLY A 318 6.43 -86.68 -9.42
C GLY A 318 7.47 -87.68 -9.99
N ALA A 319 8.68 -87.50 -9.51
CA ALA A 319 9.66 -88.55 -9.46
C ALA A 319 9.13 -89.66 -8.53
N GLY A 320 8.88 -90.84 -9.11
CA GLY A 320 8.44 -91.96 -8.31
C GLY A 320 9.34 -92.34 -7.17
N PRO A 321 8.84 -93.08 -6.19
CA PRO A 321 9.58 -93.44 -5.01
C PRO A 321 10.86 -94.21 -5.35
N ALA A 322 11.97 -93.84 -4.75
CA ALA A 322 13.27 -94.48 -4.86
C ALA A 322 13.18 -95.97 -4.39
N PRO A 323 13.84 -96.90 -5.08
CA PRO A 323 13.84 -98.33 -4.62
C PRO A 323 14.59 -98.46 -3.31
N PRO A 324 14.19 -99.46 -2.48
CA PRO A 324 14.80 -99.70 -1.18
C PRO A 324 16.28 -100.15 -1.29
N PRO A 325 17.17 -99.90 -0.33
CA PRO A 325 18.56 -100.29 -0.36
C PRO A 325 18.72 -101.77 -0.21
N VAL A 326 19.56 -102.39 -1.11
CA VAL A 326 19.94 -103.77 -1.08
C VAL A 326 20.92 -104.04 0.09
N VAL A 327 20.49 -104.87 1.04
CA VAL A 327 21.35 -105.37 2.13
C VAL A 327 22.19 -106.50 1.61
N MET A 328 23.50 -106.36 1.55
CA MET A 328 24.41 -107.46 1.28
C MET A 328 24.72 -108.19 2.60
N PRO A 329 24.76 -109.55 2.64
CA PRO A 329 25.12 -110.28 3.84
C PRO A 329 26.68 -110.30 4.09
N PRO A 330 27.12 -110.44 5.36
CA PRO A 330 28.54 -110.46 5.68
C PRO A 330 29.16 -111.79 5.30
N ALA A 331 30.44 -111.74 4.83
CA ALA A 331 31.29 -112.88 4.63
C ALA A 331 32.02 -113.26 5.96
#